data_74112bb5c22723c4cb0947e7d8154367
#
_entry.id   74112bb5c22723c4cb0947e7d8154367
#
_cell.length_a   1.000
_cell.length_b   1.000
_cell.length_c   1.000
_cell.angle_alpha   90.00
_cell.angle_beta   90.00
_cell.angle_gamma   90.00
#
_symmetry.space_group_name_H-M   'P 1'
#
loop_
_entity.id
_entity.type
_entity.pdbx_description
1 polymer ?
#
loop_
_entity_poly.entity_id
_entity_poly.type
_entity_poly.pdbx_seq_one_letter_code
_entity_poly.pdbx_strand_id
1 'polypeptide(L)'
;MFNMDTCRGGLMSIGLLAFLAFIPILIALILMAGMRWPSTRAMPIAWLAGVVLAFAFWGQEPLRLVALSIEGTITAVGVLIIVFGALLIYYTMQYSGAMETIQAGMKKISPDKRLQTIIIGFMFAAFIEGAAGFGTPAALAAPLLLGLGFPPLCAAVICLAFNSVPVTFGAVGTPVLQGFKSIETFAMQAMNFSDPAMAYKTIGEYVTLMHLPMGIILPIFMLGFMTRFFGKNKSWMEGFRAWKYC
;
A
#
# COMPACT_ATOMS: atom_id res chain seq x y z
N MET A 1 7.72 26.82 -11.01
CA MET A 1 6.54 27.43 -11.65
C MET A 1 6.23 26.59 -12.88
N PHE A 2 5.20 25.74 -12.79
CA PHE A 2 4.77 24.90 -13.92
C PHE A 2 4.07 25.81 -14.91
N ASN A 3 4.78 26.22 -15.96
CA ASN A 3 4.18 27.08 -16.98
C ASN A 3 3.32 26.18 -17.88
N MET A 4 2.00 26.24 -17.71
CA MET A 4 1.03 25.48 -18.52
C MET A 4 1.11 25.85 -20.02
N ASP A 5 1.78 26.97 -20.37
CA ASP A 5 1.95 27.43 -21.74
C ASP A 5 3.06 26.71 -22.51
N THR A 6 3.91 25.92 -21.83
CA THR A 6 4.99 25.13 -22.46
C THR A 6 4.56 23.72 -22.89
N CYS A 7 3.35 23.31 -22.58
CA CYS A 7 2.80 22.10 -23.20
C CYS A 7 2.57 22.40 -24.69
N ARG A 8 3.21 21.66 -25.59
CA ARG A 8 2.86 21.59 -27.03
C ARG A 8 1.37 21.28 -27.24
N GLY A 9 0.60 21.18 -26.15
CA GLY A 9 -0.82 20.84 -26.05
C GLY A 9 -1.76 22.00 -25.78
N GLY A 10 -1.46 23.24 -26.12
CA GLY A 10 -2.44 24.35 -26.08
C GLY A 10 -3.74 24.08 -26.85
N LEU A 11 -3.85 22.95 -27.53
CA LEU A 11 -5.02 22.43 -28.24
C LEU A 11 -5.59 21.15 -27.60
N MET A 12 -4.97 20.58 -26.54
CA MET A 12 -5.44 19.33 -25.95
C MET A 12 -6.25 19.59 -24.70
N SER A 13 -7.43 18.99 -24.60
CA SER A 13 -8.27 19.09 -23.41
C SER A 13 -7.56 18.48 -22.18
N ILE A 14 -7.78 19.06 -21.00
CA ILE A 14 -7.24 18.55 -19.73
C ILE A 14 -7.61 17.07 -19.54
N GLY A 15 -8.80 16.64 -20.00
CA GLY A 15 -9.24 15.26 -19.94
C GLY A 15 -8.35 14.31 -20.77
N LEU A 16 -7.92 14.75 -21.94
CA LEU A 16 -7.03 13.96 -22.80
C LEU A 16 -5.63 13.83 -22.17
N LEU A 17 -5.09 14.91 -21.62
CA LEU A 17 -3.82 14.88 -20.89
C LEU A 17 -3.87 13.97 -19.67
N ALA A 18 -4.97 14.00 -18.90
CA ALA A 18 -5.18 13.11 -17.78
C ALA A 18 -5.25 11.63 -18.23
N PHE A 19 -5.94 11.35 -19.32
CA PHE A 19 -5.98 10.00 -19.90
C PHE A 19 -4.59 9.52 -20.34
N LEU A 20 -3.82 10.36 -21.04
CA LEU A 20 -2.46 10.04 -21.45
C LEU A 20 -1.54 9.78 -20.25
N ALA A 21 -1.68 10.55 -19.16
CA ALA A 21 -0.94 10.35 -17.93
C ALA A 21 -1.29 9.02 -17.23
N PHE A 22 -2.50 8.50 -17.45
CA PHE A 22 -2.95 7.24 -16.88
C PHE A 22 -2.46 6.00 -17.66
N ILE A 23 -2.04 6.16 -18.93
CA ILE A 23 -1.59 5.05 -19.80
C ILE A 23 -0.48 4.20 -19.17
N PRO A 24 0.60 4.73 -18.58
CA PRO A 24 1.65 3.90 -17.96
C PRO A 24 1.10 3.00 -16.84
N ILE A 25 0.14 3.52 -16.06
CA ILE A 25 -0.53 2.76 -14.99
C ILE A 25 -1.38 1.64 -15.59
N LEU A 26 -2.14 1.94 -16.66
CA LEU A 26 -2.92 0.94 -17.40
C LEU A 26 -2.04 -0.16 -17.99
N ILE A 27 -0.89 0.20 -18.59
CA ILE A 27 0.06 -0.77 -19.12
C ILE A 27 0.54 -1.70 -18.00
N ALA A 28 0.98 -1.16 -16.87
CA ALA A 28 1.40 -1.96 -15.73
C ALA A 28 0.28 -2.91 -15.26
N LEU A 29 -0.94 -2.40 -15.13
CA LEU A 29 -2.09 -3.18 -14.70
C LEU A 29 -2.45 -4.29 -15.68
N ILE A 30 -2.49 -4.01 -16.98
CA ILE A 30 -2.78 -5.00 -18.02
C ILE A 30 -1.70 -6.08 -18.06
N LEU A 31 -0.43 -5.70 -18.02
CA LEU A 31 0.68 -6.66 -18.05
C LEU A 31 0.70 -7.55 -16.80
N MET A 32 0.51 -6.96 -15.62
CA MET A 32 0.57 -7.72 -14.36
C MET A 32 -0.70 -8.49 -14.06
N ALA A 33 -1.87 -7.86 -14.14
CA ALA A 33 -3.15 -8.49 -13.80
C ALA A 33 -3.76 -9.29 -14.97
N GLY A 34 -3.68 -8.74 -16.20
CA GLY A 34 -4.22 -9.40 -17.40
C GLY A 34 -3.32 -10.51 -17.92
N MET A 35 -2.06 -10.19 -18.21
CA MET A 35 -1.10 -11.11 -18.80
C MET A 35 -0.29 -11.91 -17.77
N ARG A 36 -0.45 -11.62 -16.47
CA ARG A 36 0.26 -12.28 -15.35
C ARG A 36 1.80 -12.19 -15.47
N TRP A 37 2.29 -11.12 -16.05
CA TRP A 37 3.72 -10.90 -16.14
C TRP A 37 4.31 -10.52 -14.77
N PRO A 38 5.54 -10.95 -14.48
CA PRO A 38 6.22 -10.52 -13.26
C PRO A 38 6.51 -9.00 -13.32
N SER A 39 6.45 -8.33 -12.17
CA SER A 39 6.70 -6.89 -12.05
C SER A 39 8.05 -6.47 -12.62
N THR A 40 9.07 -7.34 -12.54
CA THR A 40 10.41 -7.12 -13.11
C THR A 40 10.42 -6.87 -14.62
N ARG A 41 9.41 -7.34 -15.34
CA ARG A 41 9.25 -7.09 -16.79
C ARG A 41 8.21 -6.02 -17.07
N ALA A 42 7.12 -6.01 -16.33
CA ALA A 42 6.01 -5.08 -16.55
C ALA A 42 6.38 -3.63 -16.21
N MET A 43 7.07 -3.39 -15.09
CA MET A 43 7.41 -2.04 -14.64
C MET A 43 8.39 -1.29 -15.53
N PRO A 44 9.46 -1.89 -16.07
CA PRO A 44 10.32 -1.21 -17.04
C PRO A 44 9.59 -0.76 -18.32
N ILE A 45 8.62 -1.55 -18.80
CA ILE A 45 7.81 -1.20 -19.96
C ILE A 45 6.88 -0.03 -19.64
N ALA A 46 6.23 -0.06 -18.49
CA ALA A 46 5.37 1.04 -18.02
C ALA A 46 6.19 2.34 -17.83
N TRP A 47 7.38 2.23 -17.24
CA TRP A 47 8.30 3.37 -17.12
C TRP A 47 8.70 3.94 -18.47
N LEU A 48 9.10 3.08 -19.42
CA LEU A 48 9.48 3.51 -20.77
C LEU A 48 8.31 4.22 -21.48
N ALA A 49 7.09 3.69 -21.36
CA ALA A 49 5.89 4.33 -21.87
C ALA A 49 5.69 5.72 -21.24
N GLY A 50 5.89 5.86 -19.94
CA GLY A 50 5.84 7.14 -19.22
C GLY A 50 6.86 8.15 -19.75
N VAL A 51 8.11 7.73 -19.97
CA VAL A 51 9.19 8.55 -20.52
C VAL A 51 8.84 9.02 -21.94
N VAL A 52 8.39 8.11 -22.81
CA VAL A 52 7.99 8.43 -24.20
C VAL A 52 6.84 9.42 -24.21
N LEU A 53 5.81 9.22 -23.40
CA LEU A 53 4.67 10.12 -23.30
C LEU A 53 5.08 11.49 -22.77
N ALA A 54 5.91 11.56 -21.74
CA ALA A 54 6.42 12.80 -21.17
C ALA A 54 7.22 13.62 -22.19
N PHE A 55 8.04 12.95 -23.01
CA PHE A 55 8.76 13.59 -24.09
C PHE A 55 7.83 14.08 -25.21
N ALA A 56 6.93 13.20 -25.68
CA ALA A 56 6.10 13.49 -26.85
C ALA A 56 4.99 14.53 -26.60
N PHE A 57 4.31 14.44 -25.45
CA PHE A 57 3.11 15.25 -25.17
C PHE A 57 3.37 16.41 -24.21
N TRP A 58 4.27 16.23 -23.24
CA TRP A 58 4.60 17.28 -22.27
C TRP A 58 5.87 18.05 -22.66
N GLY A 59 6.55 17.70 -23.78
CA GLY A 59 7.72 18.42 -24.26
C GLY A 59 8.88 18.46 -23.25
N GLN A 60 8.99 17.43 -22.39
CA GLN A 60 10.05 17.40 -21.40
C GLN A 60 11.41 17.22 -22.06
N GLU A 61 12.39 18.00 -21.62
CA GLU A 61 13.75 17.89 -22.13
C GLU A 61 14.37 16.52 -21.80
N PRO A 62 15.12 15.90 -22.72
CA PRO A 62 15.76 14.59 -22.48
C PRO A 62 16.65 14.58 -21.24
N LEU A 63 17.40 15.65 -21.00
CA LEU A 63 18.26 15.79 -19.82
C LEU A 63 17.44 15.72 -18.52
N ARG A 64 16.27 16.35 -18.47
CA ARG A 64 15.36 16.31 -17.33
C ARG A 64 14.79 14.91 -17.12
N LEU A 65 14.43 14.19 -18.17
CA LEU A 65 13.94 12.82 -18.07
C LEU A 65 15.03 11.87 -17.51
N VAL A 66 16.27 12.05 -17.94
CA VAL A 66 17.42 11.32 -17.37
C VAL A 66 17.60 11.66 -15.89
N ALA A 67 17.59 12.95 -15.52
CA ALA A 67 17.72 13.39 -14.13
C ALA A 67 16.63 12.80 -13.23
N LEU A 68 15.36 12.83 -13.65
CA LEU A 68 14.23 12.23 -12.94
C LEU A 68 14.37 10.70 -12.81
N SER A 69 14.93 10.04 -13.82
CA SER A 69 15.17 8.58 -13.77
C SER A 69 16.27 8.23 -12.78
N ILE A 70 17.32 9.04 -12.68
CA ILE A 70 18.38 8.89 -11.69
C ILE A 70 17.82 9.15 -10.28
N GLU A 71 17.05 10.20 -10.07
CA GLU A 71 16.39 10.50 -8.80
C GLU A 71 15.48 9.34 -8.36
N GLY A 72 14.67 8.80 -9.29
CA GLY A 72 13.84 7.62 -9.04
C GLY A 72 14.66 6.39 -8.64
N THR A 73 15.83 6.19 -9.27
CA THR A 73 16.72 5.09 -8.93
C THR A 73 17.32 5.25 -7.52
N ILE A 74 17.76 6.45 -7.16
CA ILE A 74 18.27 6.75 -5.81
C ILE A 74 17.19 6.50 -4.77
N THR A 75 15.97 6.97 -5.03
CA THR A 75 14.81 6.73 -4.16
C THR A 75 14.53 5.23 -4.01
N ALA A 76 14.57 4.45 -5.10
CA ALA A 76 14.38 3.01 -5.09
C ALA A 76 15.44 2.29 -4.23
N VAL A 77 16.70 2.70 -4.30
CA VAL A 77 17.77 2.16 -3.43
C VAL A 77 17.45 2.41 -1.97
N GLY A 78 17.00 3.62 -1.61
CA GLY A 78 16.56 3.92 -0.25
C GLY A 78 15.45 2.98 0.25
N VAL A 79 14.44 2.75 -0.58
CA VAL A 79 13.35 1.80 -0.28
C VAL A 79 13.89 0.37 -0.12
N LEU A 80 14.80 -0.07 -0.99
CA LEU A 80 15.41 -1.41 -0.91
C LEU A 80 16.19 -1.63 0.40
N ILE A 81 16.87 -0.61 0.92
CA ILE A 81 17.56 -0.68 2.22
C ILE A 81 16.55 -0.91 3.35
N ILE A 82 15.41 -0.22 3.32
CA ILE A 82 14.34 -0.41 4.32
C ILE A 82 13.77 -1.82 4.25
N VAL A 83 13.45 -2.30 3.04
CA VAL A 83 12.94 -3.67 2.83
C VAL A 83 13.96 -4.72 3.28
N PHE A 84 15.24 -4.51 2.99
CA PHE A 84 16.32 -5.39 3.46
C PHE A 84 16.37 -5.47 4.98
N GLY A 85 16.30 -4.33 5.68
CA GLY A 85 16.27 -4.28 7.13
C GLY A 85 15.05 -5.01 7.72
N ALA A 86 13.88 -4.82 7.13
CA ALA A 86 12.66 -5.50 7.54
C ALA A 86 12.74 -7.03 7.37
N LEU A 87 13.27 -7.50 6.23
CA LEU A 87 13.50 -8.92 5.98
C LEU A 87 14.56 -9.52 6.91
N LEU A 88 15.61 -8.77 7.23
CA LEU A 88 16.62 -9.20 8.18
C LEU A 88 16.01 -9.46 9.56
N ILE A 89 15.19 -8.54 10.07
CA ILE A 89 14.47 -8.71 11.33
C ILE A 89 13.55 -9.93 11.25
N TYR A 90 12.78 -10.07 10.17
CA TYR A 90 11.88 -11.21 9.97
C TYR A 90 12.62 -12.55 10.05
N TYR A 91 13.70 -12.72 9.29
CA TYR A 91 14.47 -13.97 9.31
C TYR A 91 15.17 -14.20 10.64
N THR A 92 15.65 -13.14 11.29
CA THR A 92 16.22 -13.26 12.64
C THR A 92 15.19 -13.78 13.63
N MET A 93 13.96 -13.26 13.61
CA MET A 93 12.87 -13.74 14.47
C MET A 93 12.46 -15.18 14.13
N GLN A 94 12.51 -15.57 12.87
CA GLN A 94 12.16 -16.91 12.44
C GLN A 94 13.23 -17.93 12.88
N TYR A 95 14.51 -17.64 12.66
CA TYR A 95 15.60 -18.54 13.03
C TYR A 95 15.91 -18.59 14.52
N SER A 96 15.58 -17.54 15.26
CA SER A 96 15.76 -17.52 16.74
C SER A 96 14.63 -18.20 17.53
N GLY A 97 13.55 -18.67 16.86
CA GLY A 97 12.39 -19.23 17.56
C GLY A 97 11.47 -18.15 18.19
N ALA A 98 11.76 -16.87 17.98
CA ALA A 98 10.92 -15.79 18.50
C ALA A 98 9.52 -15.80 17.84
N MET A 99 9.43 -16.20 16.56
CA MET A 99 8.17 -16.31 15.86
C MET A 99 7.24 -17.36 16.50
N GLU A 100 7.77 -18.52 16.87
CA GLU A 100 7.03 -19.59 17.59
C GLU A 100 6.55 -19.12 18.96
N THR A 101 7.37 -18.34 19.65
CA THR A 101 7.00 -17.75 20.95
C THR A 101 5.84 -16.77 20.81
N ILE A 102 5.87 -15.89 19.79
CA ILE A 102 4.77 -14.98 19.47
C ILE A 102 3.51 -15.76 19.12
N GLN A 103 3.61 -16.78 18.27
CA GLN A 103 2.47 -17.65 17.91
C GLN A 103 1.86 -18.31 19.14
N ALA A 104 2.69 -18.85 20.04
CA ALA A 104 2.23 -19.47 21.28
C ALA A 104 1.51 -18.45 22.20
N GLY A 105 2.02 -17.22 22.26
CA GLY A 105 1.37 -16.11 22.97
C GLY A 105 0.00 -15.76 22.37
N MET A 106 -0.07 -15.61 21.06
CA MET A 106 -1.30 -15.27 20.34
C MET A 106 -2.38 -16.36 20.45
N LYS A 107 -1.98 -17.65 20.45
CA LYS A 107 -2.92 -18.77 20.69
C LYS A 107 -3.64 -18.69 22.05
N LYS A 108 -2.97 -18.14 23.06
CA LYS A 108 -3.53 -18.00 24.41
C LYS A 108 -4.58 -16.87 24.52
N ILE A 109 -4.56 -15.89 23.60
CA ILE A 109 -5.49 -14.76 23.65
C ILE A 109 -6.91 -15.22 23.35
N SER A 110 -7.11 -15.98 22.29
CA SER A 110 -8.41 -16.54 21.92
C SER A 110 -8.29 -17.76 21.02
N PRO A 111 -9.07 -18.81 21.24
CA PRO A 111 -9.21 -19.92 20.30
C PRO A 111 -10.12 -19.60 19.11
N ASP A 112 -10.89 -18.51 19.16
CA ASP A 112 -11.82 -18.11 18.09
C ASP A 112 -11.05 -17.52 16.91
N LYS A 113 -11.13 -18.18 15.75
CA LYS A 113 -10.47 -17.75 14.53
C LYS A 113 -10.90 -16.35 14.06
N ARG A 114 -12.12 -15.93 14.39
CA ARG A 114 -12.62 -14.59 14.05
C ARG A 114 -11.88 -13.51 14.82
N LEU A 115 -11.69 -13.73 16.14
CA LEU A 115 -10.87 -12.86 16.98
C LEU A 115 -9.39 -12.87 16.55
N GLN A 116 -8.84 -14.04 16.26
CA GLN A 116 -7.48 -14.13 15.74
C GLN A 116 -7.29 -13.37 14.41
N THR A 117 -8.31 -13.37 13.54
CA THR A 117 -8.29 -12.59 12.29
C THR A 117 -8.21 -11.09 12.58
N ILE A 118 -8.95 -10.58 13.54
CA ILE A 118 -8.91 -9.16 13.90
C ILE A 118 -7.59 -8.82 14.60
N ILE A 119 -7.19 -9.58 15.62
CA ILE A 119 -6.02 -9.25 16.44
C ILE A 119 -4.73 -9.37 15.60
N ILE A 120 -4.58 -10.45 14.84
CA ILE A 120 -3.34 -10.72 14.10
C ILE A 120 -3.43 -10.17 12.68
N GLY A 121 -4.51 -10.48 11.96
CA GLY A 121 -4.66 -10.10 10.56
C GLY A 121 -4.85 -8.60 10.38
N PHE A 122 -5.51 -7.91 11.32
CA PHE A 122 -5.77 -6.48 11.24
C PHE A 122 -4.91 -5.66 12.20
N MET A 123 -5.09 -5.79 13.52
CA MET A 123 -4.45 -4.89 14.48
C MET A 123 -2.92 -5.04 14.51
N PHE A 124 -2.41 -6.27 14.65
CA PHE A 124 -0.98 -6.53 14.63
C PHE A 124 -0.37 -6.19 13.26
N ALA A 125 -1.04 -6.57 12.16
CA ALA A 125 -0.60 -6.24 10.82
C ALA A 125 -0.56 -4.72 10.60
N ALA A 126 -1.57 -3.96 11.07
CA ALA A 126 -1.59 -2.50 10.99
C ALA A 126 -0.45 -1.86 11.80
N PHE A 127 -0.16 -2.39 12.98
CA PHE A 127 0.98 -1.94 13.79
C PHE A 127 2.31 -2.14 13.05
N ILE A 128 2.51 -3.33 12.47
CA ILE A 128 3.73 -3.63 11.69
C ILE A 128 3.80 -2.75 10.42
N GLU A 129 2.68 -2.50 9.73
CA GLU A 129 2.66 -1.60 8.58
C GLU A 129 3.06 -0.18 8.97
N GLY A 130 2.52 0.34 10.09
CA GLY A 130 2.90 1.65 10.60
C GLY A 130 4.39 1.77 10.91
N ALA A 131 5.00 0.72 11.43
CA ALA A 131 6.41 0.69 11.79
C ALA A 131 7.35 0.46 10.59
N ALA A 132 7.06 -0.53 9.75
CA ALA A 132 7.96 -1.02 8.70
C ALA A 132 7.47 -0.73 7.28
N GLY A 133 6.16 -0.74 7.03
CA GLY A 133 5.59 -0.54 5.71
C GLY A 133 5.93 -1.63 4.69
N PHE A 134 5.81 -1.29 3.41
CA PHE A 134 6.27 -2.08 2.24
C PHE A 134 5.78 -3.52 2.17
N GLY A 135 4.57 -3.81 2.69
CA GLY A 135 4.00 -5.16 2.67
C GLY A 135 4.57 -6.12 3.71
N THR A 136 5.42 -5.65 4.62
CA THR A 136 5.95 -6.41 5.76
C THR A 136 4.85 -7.07 6.60
N PRO A 137 3.68 -6.45 6.83
CA PRO A 137 2.58 -7.08 7.58
C PRO A 137 2.14 -8.40 6.97
N ALA A 138 1.99 -8.47 5.64
CA ALA A 138 1.60 -9.72 4.98
C ALA A 138 2.68 -10.79 5.16
N ALA A 139 3.96 -10.42 5.12
CA ALA A 139 5.07 -11.33 5.33
C ALA A 139 5.18 -11.86 6.77
N LEU A 140 4.75 -11.08 7.77
CA LEU A 140 4.79 -11.46 9.19
C LEU A 140 3.48 -12.06 9.69
N ALA A 141 2.34 -11.41 9.43
CA ALA A 141 1.05 -11.83 9.95
C ALA A 141 0.50 -13.09 9.28
N ALA A 142 0.74 -13.28 7.97
CA ALA A 142 0.27 -14.48 7.28
C ALA A 142 0.90 -15.77 7.82
N PRO A 143 2.22 -15.89 8.05
CA PRO A 143 2.81 -17.05 8.74
C PRO A 143 2.28 -17.25 10.17
N LEU A 144 1.98 -16.16 10.91
CA LEU A 144 1.35 -16.29 12.23
C LEU A 144 -0.03 -16.94 12.12
N LEU A 145 -0.87 -16.49 11.20
CA LEU A 145 -2.18 -17.08 10.96
C LEU A 145 -2.07 -18.54 10.48
N LEU A 146 -1.09 -18.87 9.63
CA LEU A 146 -0.81 -20.26 9.23
C LEU A 146 -0.48 -21.14 10.45
N GLY A 147 0.39 -20.68 11.34
CA GLY A 147 0.73 -21.39 12.58
C GLY A 147 -0.46 -21.60 13.52
N LEU A 148 -1.52 -20.78 13.37
CA LEU A 148 -2.79 -20.91 14.07
C LEU A 148 -3.80 -21.83 13.35
N GLY A 149 -3.41 -22.44 12.23
CA GLY A 149 -4.23 -23.37 11.45
C GLY A 149 -5.23 -22.71 10.50
N PHE A 150 -4.92 -21.51 10.01
CA PHE A 150 -5.64 -20.92 8.88
C PHE A 150 -5.18 -21.54 7.56
N PRO A 151 -6.08 -21.73 6.56
CA PRO A 151 -5.67 -22.11 5.21
C PRO A 151 -4.73 -21.06 4.61
N PRO A 152 -3.70 -21.46 3.82
CA PRO A 152 -2.71 -20.51 3.27
C PRO A 152 -3.33 -19.37 2.47
N LEU A 153 -4.27 -19.68 1.59
CA LEU A 153 -4.97 -18.67 0.80
C LEU A 153 -5.78 -17.71 1.68
N CYS A 154 -6.44 -18.23 2.72
CA CYS A 154 -7.21 -17.43 3.66
C CYS A 154 -6.29 -16.43 4.40
N ALA A 155 -5.18 -16.90 4.96
CA ALA A 155 -4.20 -16.07 5.65
C ALA A 155 -3.64 -14.96 4.75
N ALA A 156 -3.27 -15.31 3.51
CA ALA A 156 -2.76 -14.35 2.54
C ALA A 156 -3.79 -13.28 2.18
N VAL A 157 -5.02 -13.68 1.85
CA VAL A 157 -6.10 -12.75 1.48
C VAL A 157 -6.46 -11.82 2.63
N ILE A 158 -6.56 -12.34 3.85
CA ILE A 158 -6.84 -11.52 5.05
C ILE A 158 -5.75 -10.47 5.25
N CYS A 159 -4.48 -10.88 5.28
CA CYS A 159 -3.38 -9.97 5.54
C CYS A 159 -3.22 -8.91 4.43
N LEU A 160 -3.38 -9.28 3.16
CA LEU A 160 -3.30 -8.34 2.05
C LEU A 160 -4.47 -7.35 2.02
N ALA A 161 -5.70 -7.84 2.29
CA ALA A 161 -6.87 -6.98 2.34
C ALA A 161 -6.77 -5.97 3.49
N PHE A 162 -6.40 -6.41 4.69
CA PHE A 162 -6.26 -5.53 5.84
C PHE A 162 -5.11 -4.54 5.71
N ASN A 163 -4.06 -4.89 4.97
CA ASN A 163 -2.94 -3.98 4.71
C ASN A 163 -3.36 -2.72 3.95
N SER A 164 -4.45 -2.76 3.20
CA SER A 164 -4.94 -1.59 2.44
C SER A 164 -5.38 -0.41 3.32
N VAL A 165 -5.71 -0.63 4.59
CA VAL A 165 -6.13 0.44 5.51
C VAL A 165 -4.93 1.23 6.04
N PRO A 166 -3.89 0.63 6.65
CA PRO A 166 -2.78 1.37 7.23
C PRO A 166 -1.71 1.79 6.20
N VAL A 167 -1.78 1.30 4.95
CA VAL A 167 -0.71 1.46 3.94
C VAL A 167 -0.29 2.92 3.71
N THR A 168 -1.21 3.87 3.80
CA THR A 168 -0.93 5.29 3.59
C THR A 168 0.01 5.86 4.66
N PHE A 169 -0.03 5.30 5.86
CA PHE A 169 0.84 5.67 6.99
C PHE A 169 1.96 4.66 7.23
N GLY A 170 2.16 3.72 6.30
CA GLY A 170 3.22 2.71 6.40
C GLY A 170 4.61 3.34 6.48
N ALA A 171 5.58 2.62 7.06
CA ALA A 171 6.94 3.09 7.27
C ALA A 171 6.99 4.51 7.86
N VAL A 172 6.27 4.72 8.97
CA VAL A 172 6.21 6.00 9.70
C VAL A 172 5.71 7.16 8.82
N GLY A 173 4.73 6.89 7.95
CA GLY A 173 4.11 7.90 7.09
C GLY A 173 4.89 8.22 5.80
N THR A 174 5.88 7.41 5.44
CA THR A 174 6.66 7.60 4.20
C THR A 174 5.79 7.82 2.95
N PRO A 175 4.69 7.09 2.69
CA PRO A 175 3.85 7.35 1.52
C PRO A 175 3.27 8.76 1.48
N VAL A 176 2.82 9.31 2.61
CA VAL A 176 2.32 10.68 2.70
C VAL A 176 3.46 11.68 2.49
N LEU A 177 4.56 11.52 3.21
CA LEU A 177 5.69 12.45 3.17
C LEU A 177 6.38 12.49 1.81
N GLN A 178 6.63 11.33 1.21
CA GLN A 178 7.30 11.25 -0.10
C GLN A 178 6.32 11.46 -1.27
N GLY A 179 5.09 10.94 -1.16
CA GLY A 179 4.09 11.06 -2.21
C GLY A 179 3.68 12.50 -2.48
N PHE A 180 3.55 13.33 -1.44
CA PHE A 180 3.18 14.74 -1.60
C PHE A 180 4.37 15.68 -1.85
N LYS A 181 5.60 15.23 -1.67
CA LYS A 181 6.78 16.08 -1.88
C LYS A 181 6.83 16.70 -3.28
N SER A 182 6.42 15.98 -4.32
CA SER A 182 6.40 16.47 -5.69
C SER A 182 5.34 17.55 -5.96
N ILE A 183 4.29 17.59 -5.16
CA ILE A 183 3.18 18.56 -5.28
C ILE A 183 3.11 19.52 -4.08
N GLU A 184 4.11 19.50 -3.20
CA GLU A 184 4.16 20.30 -1.97
C GLU A 184 3.89 21.79 -2.24
N THR A 185 4.61 22.39 -3.18
CA THR A 185 4.46 23.81 -3.54
C THR A 185 3.04 24.12 -4.00
N PHE A 186 2.45 23.24 -4.82
CA PHE A 186 1.07 23.38 -5.28
C PHE A 186 0.07 23.24 -4.13
N ALA A 187 0.27 22.24 -3.26
CA ALA A 187 -0.60 22.01 -2.11
C ALA A 187 -0.56 23.17 -1.12
N MET A 188 0.62 23.73 -0.85
CA MET A 188 0.76 24.93 -0.01
C MET A 188 0.02 26.13 -0.59
N GLN A 189 0.15 26.38 -1.89
CA GLN A 189 -0.57 27.48 -2.55
C GLN A 189 -2.09 27.26 -2.53
N ALA A 190 -2.54 26.06 -2.85
CA ALA A 190 -3.97 25.72 -2.88
C ALA A 190 -4.63 25.81 -1.49
N MET A 191 -3.91 25.48 -0.43
CA MET A 191 -4.37 25.52 0.97
C MET A 191 -4.06 26.86 1.66
N ASN A 192 -3.35 27.76 0.99
CA ASN A 192 -2.91 29.04 1.53
C ASN A 192 -2.05 28.90 2.82
N PHE A 193 -1.18 27.91 2.86
CA PHE A 193 -0.23 27.69 3.95
C PHE A 193 1.15 28.25 3.62
N SER A 194 1.79 28.84 4.61
CA SER A 194 3.18 29.32 4.52
C SER A 194 4.20 28.29 5.02
N ASP A 195 3.76 27.31 5.79
CA ASP A 195 4.59 26.24 6.38
C ASP A 195 4.22 24.89 5.80
N PRO A 196 5.18 24.15 5.18
CA PRO A 196 4.97 22.80 4.68
C PRO A 196 4.44 21.84 5.75
N ALA A 197 4.86 21.95 7.00
CA ALA A 197 4.41 21.09 8.09
C ALA A 197 2.89 21.19 8.31
N MET A 198 2.31 22.38 8.14
CA MET A 198 0.87 22.57 8.22
C MET A 198 0.14 21.87 7.08
N ALA A 199 0.68 21.93 5.85
CA ALA A 199 0.11 21.24 4.70
C ALA A 199 0.10 19.72 4.89
N TYR A 200 1.24 19.13 5.31
CA TYR A 200 1.34 17.70 5.59
C TYR A 200 0.41 17.26 6.71
N LYS A 201 0.31 18.04 7.80
CA LYS A 201 -0.61 17.76 8.90
C LYS A 201 -2.05 17.72 8.42
N THR A 202 -2.49 18.73 7.69
CA THR A 202 -3.87 18.84 7.18
C THR A 202 -4.19 17.71 6.20
N ILE A 203 -3.25 17.37 5.29
CA ILE A 203 -3.41 16.23 4.38
C ILE A 203 -3.53 14.94 5.18
N GLY A 204 -2.67 14.73 6.18
CA GLY A 204 -2.71 13.55 7.05
C GLY A 204 -4.04 13.42 7.80
N GLU A 205 -4.60 14.51 8.29
CA GLU A 205 -5.91 14.55 8.95
C GLU A 205 -7.04 14.13 7.99
N TYR A 206 -7.09 14.68 6.78
CA TYR A 206 -8.08 14.29 5.77
C TYR A 206 -7.93 12.83 5.34
N VAL A 207 -6.72 12.37 5.12
CA VAL A 207 -6.45 10.96 4.79
C VAL A 207 -6.93 10.05 5.91
N THR A 208 -6.66 10.39 7.17
CA THR A 208 -7.13 9.63 8.34
C THR A 208 -8.67 9.57 8.37
N LEU A 209 -9.35 10.69 8.16
CA LEU A 209 -10.81 10.73 8.11
C LEU A 209 -11.39 9.87 6.99
N MET A 210 -10.74 9.84 5.82
CA MET A 210 -11.16 8.98 4.70
C MET A 210 -10.94 7.48 5.00
N HIS A 211 -9.91 7.13 5.76
CA HIS A 211 -9.61 5.74 6.13
C HIS A 211 -10.47 5.23 7.29
N LEU A 212 -11.01 6.10 8.12
CA LEU A 212 -11.82 5.73 9.28
C LEU A 212 -13.02 4.81 8.92
N PRO A 213 -13.84 5.12 7.92
CA PRO A 213 -14.93 4.22 7.50
C PRO A 213 -14.40 2.86 7.02
N MET A 214 -13.30 2.85 6.27
CA MET A 214 -12.70 1.60 5.79
C MET A 214 -12.12 0.78 6.92
N GLY A 215 -11.53 1.42 7.94
CA GLY A 215 -11.02 0.76 9.15
C GLY A 215 -12.10 0.05 9.96
N ILE A 216 -13.36 0.47 9.82
CA ILE A 216 -14.52 -0.16 10.49
C ILE A 216 -15.18 -1.20 9.57
N ILE A 217 -15.46 -0.83 8.32
CA ILE A 217 -16.24 -1.67 7.39
C ILE A 217 -15.43 -2.89 6.96
N LEU A 218 -14.13 -2.71 6.64
CA LEU A 218 -13.31 -3.78 6.10
C LEU A 218 -13.14 -4.97 7.06
N PRO A 219 -12.84 -4.79 8.37
CA PRO A 219 -12.79 -5.90 9.30
C PRO A 219 -14.11 -6.69 9.36
N ILE A 220 -15.25 -6.02 9.39
CA ILE A 220 -16.56 -6.65 9.41
C ILE A 220 -16.79 -7.47 8.14
N PHE A 221 -16.49 -6.87 6.98
CA PHE A 221 -16.61 -7.54 5.69
C PHE A 221 -15.69 -8.76 5.60
N MET A 222 -14.43 -8.62 6.02
CA MET A 222 -13.44 -9.70 5.97
C MET A 222 -13.76 -10.85 6.91
N LEU A 223 -14.38 -10.60 8.05
CA LEU A 223 -14.91 -11.66 8.92
C LEU A 223 -16.01 -12.45 8.22
N GLY A 224 -16.95 -11.77 7.57
CA GLY A 224 -17.98 -12.41 6.75
C GLY A 224 -17.39 -13.21 5.59
N PHE A 225 -16.43 -12.62 4.87
CA PHE A 225 -15.71 -13.27 3.79
C PHE A 225 -14.99 -14.54 4.27
N MET A 226 -14.21 -14.44 5.35
CA MET A 226 -13.50 -15.57 5.93
C MET A 226 -14.45 -16.73 6.28
N THR A 227 -15.55 -16.44 6.98
CA THR A 227 -16.51 -17.48 7.40
C THR A 227 -17.30 -18.03 6.23
N ARG A 228 -17.56 -17.25 5.19
CA ARG A 228 -18.25 -17.68 3.98
C ARG A 228 -17.42 -18.62 3.11
N PHE A 229 -16.15 -18.29 2.88
CA PHE A 229 -15.30 -19.04 1.94
C PHE A 229 -14.46 -20.12 2.62
N PHE A 230 -14.05 -19.90 3.87
CA PHE A 230 -13.14 -20.79 4.59
C PHE A 230 -13.73 -21.38 5.89
N GLY A 231 -14.92 -20.90 6.32
CA GLY A 231 -15.61 -21.42 7.50
C GLY A 231 -16.31 -22.76 7.24
N LYS A 232 -16.54 -23.50 8.30
CA LYS A 232 -17.25 -24.81 8.22
C LYS A 232 -18.69 -24.66 7.69
N ASN A 233 -19.42 -23.65 8.17
CA ASN A 233 -20.83 -23.43 7.85
C ASN A 233 -21.04 -22.58 6.58
N LYS A 234 -19.95 -22.07 5.96
CA LYS A 234 -19.99 -21.23 4.77
C LYS A 234 -21.02 -20.08 4.83
N SER A 235 -21.13 -19.43 5.99
CA SER A 235 -22.13 -18.40 6.27
C SER A 235 -21.50 -17.03 6.51
N TRP A 236 -22.01 -16.01 5.81
CA TRP A 236 -21.67 -14.61 6.07
C TRP A 236 -22.10 -14.15 7.47
N MET A 237 -23.28 -14.61 7.91
CA MET A 237 -23.87 -14.21 9.18
C MET A 237 -23.03 -14.65 10.38
N GLU A 238 -22.33 -15.77 10.26
CA GLU A 238 -21.42 -16.26 11.31
C GLU A 238 -20.25 -15.28 11.53
N GLY A 239 -19.71 -14.71 10.45
CA GLY A 239 -18.69 -13.67 10.53
C GLY A 239 -19.25 -12.36 11.07
N PHE A 240 -20.37 -11.90 10.54
CA PHE A 240 -21.00 -10.65 10.97
C PHE A 240 -21.40 -10.64 12.44
N ARG A 241 -21.77 -11.78 13.01
CA ARG A 241 -22.05 -11.87 14.46
C ARG A 241 -20.84 -11.54 15.34
N ALA A 242 -19.63 -11.56 14.77
CA ALA A 242 -18.41 -11.16 15.48
C ALA A 242 -18.10 -9.65 15.35
N TRP A 243 -18.95 -8.85 14.70
CA TRP A 243 -18.77 -7.40 14.50
C TRP A 243 -18.53 -6.62 15.79
N LYS A 244 -19.09 -7.10 16.89
CA LYS A 244 -18.91 -6.49 18.23
C LYS A 244 -17.48 -6.50 18.75
N TYR A 245 -16.57 -7.20 18.08
CA TYR A 245 -15.16 -7.26 18.41
C TYR A 245 -14.30 -6.36 17.47
N CYS A 246 -14.91 -5.75 16.43
CA CYS A 246 -14.31 -4.75 15.57
C CYS A 246 -14.51 -3.37 16.14
#